data_a4c29c6515a9e7558fd5297190fb76c3
#
_entry.id   a4c29c6515a9e7558fd5297190fb76c3
#
_cell.length_a   1.000
_cell.length_b   1.000
_cell.length_c   1.000
_cell.angle_alpha   90.00
_cell.angle_beta   90.00
_cell.angle_gamma   90.00
#
_symmetry.space_group_name_H-M   'P 1'
#
loop_
_entity.id
_entity.type
_entity.pdbx_description
1 polymer ?
#
loop_
_entity_poly.entity_id
_entity_poly.type
_entity_poly.pdbx_seq_one_letter_code
_entity_poly.pdbx_strand_id
1 'polypeptide(L)'
;LMSHEVEQGDIWRACQAKDAPIKDWVQLAVRRSRESGMPAVFWLDESRAHDRNLIEKVEKYLAEEDTEGLDLRILSPIEATKFSIERIRKGEDTISVTGNVLRDYLTDLFPILELGTSAKMLSIVPLMNGGGLFETGAGGSAPKHVQQLVEENHLRWDSLGEFLALAASFEHLASRYDNPKAQVLADALDEATGRFLEENKSPSRKVGEIDNRGSHYYLALYWAQALAQQTADSELGAAFSDVAQRLSDGEEKIVAELLGVQGSPADIGGYYRPEDEKAFAVMRPSATLNEAIDSLKK
;
A
#
# COMPACT_ATOMS: atom_id res chain seq x y z
N LEU A 1 -10.12 -37.11 -5.24
CA LEU A 1 -8.87 -36.66 -4.65
C LEU A 1 -8.95 -36.63 -3.12
N MET A 2 -9.93 -35.95 -2.59
CA MET A 2 -10.23 -35.90 -1.15
C MET A 2 -11.73 -35.82 -0.94
N SER A 3 -12.22 -36.39 0.14
CA SER A 3 -13.60 -36.31 0.54
C SER A 3 -13.65 -35.95 2.03
N HIS A 4 -14.48 -34.98 2.39
CA HIS A 4 -14.70 -34.55 3.76
C HIS A 4 -16.19 -34.50 4.03
N GLU A 5 -16.59 -34.90 5.22
CA GLU A 5 -17.92 -34.63 5.73
C GLU A 5 -17.98 -33.17 6.17
N VAL A 6 -19.07 -32.50 5.79
CA VAL A 6 -19.29 -31.07 6.08
C VAL A 6 -20.71 -30.89 6.63
N GLU A 7 -20.88 -29.88 7.45
CA GLU A 7 -22.19 -29.47 7.96
C GLU A 7 -22.74 -28.28 7.17
N GLN A 8 -24.02 -28.02 7.38
CA GLN A 8 -24.65 -26.89 6.68
C GLN A 8 -24.02 -25.56 7.11
N GLY A 9 -23.49 -24.83 6.16
CA GLY A 9 -22.82 -23.55 6.38
C GLY A 9 -21.31 -23.61 6.42
N ASP A 10 -20.70 -24.80 6.37
CA ASP A 10 -19.27 -24.96 6.30
C ASP A 10 -18.69 -24.42 4.98
N ILE A 11 -17.58 -23.73 5.08
CA ILE A 11 -16.80 -23.26 3.94
C ILE A 11 -15.56 -24.12 3.78
N TRP A 12 -15.41 -24.71 2.61
CA TRP A 12 -14.27 -25.56 2.29
C TRP A 12 -13.34 -24.87 1.28
N ARG A 13 -12.04 -24.87 1.58
CA ARG A 13 -11.00 -24.35 0.70
C ARG A 13 -9.92 -25.39 0.47
N ALA A 14 -9.45 -25.51 -0.77
CA ALA A 14 -8.23 -26.20 -1.09
C ALA A 14 -7.08 -25.19 -1.16
N CYS A 15 -6.03 -25.39 -0.36
CA CYS A 15 -4.82 -24.56 -0.40
C CYS A 15 -3.66 -25.38 -0.87
N GLN A 16 -2.80 -24.79 -1.72
CA GLN A 16 -1.60 -25.42 -2.23
C GLN A 16 -0.37 -24.77 -1.59
N ALA A 17 0.38 -25.54 -0.80
CA ALA A 17 1.60 -25.09 -0.14
C ALA A 17 2.82 -25.42 -1.01
N LYS A 18 3.17 -24.55 -1.96
CA LYS A 18 4.34 -24.69 -2.82
C LYS A 18 5.60 -24.14 -2.17
N ASP A 19 6.73 -24.83 -2.41
CA ASP A 19 8.01 -24.47 -1.81
C ASP A 19 8.56 -23.12 -2.32
N ALA A 20 8.51 -22.87 -3.61
CA ALA A 20 9.08 -21.65 -4.19
C ALA A 20 8.53 -20.33 -3.59
N PRO A 21 7.20 -20.11 -3.54
CA PRO A 21 6.67 -18.91 -2.94
C PRO A 21 6.87 -18.84 -1.42
N ILE A 22 6.88 -19.97 -0.72
CA ILE A 22 7.10 -20.00 0.74
C ILE A 22 8.56 -19.65 1.06
N LYS A 23 9.51 -20.21 0.30
CA LYS A 23 10.92 -19.86 0.46
C LYS A 23 11.17 -18.36 0.24
N ASP A 24 10.64 -17.80 -0.83
CA ASP A 24 10.73 -16.36 -1.11
C ASP A 24 10.08 -15.50 -0.02
N TRP A 25 8.93 -15.92 0.50
CA TRP A 25 8.24 -15.27 1.60
C TRP A 25 9.07 -15.26 2.90
N VAL A 26 9.74 -16.38 3.23
CA VAL A 26 10.66 -16.46 4.37
C VAL A 26 11.88 -15.56 4.16
N GLN A 27 12.47 -15.59 2.97
CA GLN A 27 13.61 -14.72 2.61
C GLN A 27 13.26 -13.24 2.72
N LEU A 28 12.05 -12.87 2.30
CA LEU A 28 11.57 -11.50 2.43
C LEU A 28 11.45 -11.09 3.90
N ALA A 29 10.90 -11.96 4.76
CA ALA A 29 10.80 -11.69 6.19
C ALA A 29 12.18 -11.47 6.83
N VAL A 30 13.15 -12.33 6.54
CA VAL A 30 14.53 -12.22 7.03
C VAL A 30 15.17 -10.90 6.57
N ARG A 31 15.07 -10.60 5.28
CA ARG A 31 15.62 -9.36 4.70
C ARG A 31 15.01 -8.12 5.34
N ARG A 32 13.68 -8.03 5.43
CA ARG A 32 12.99 -6.87 6.03
C ARG A 32 13.32 -6.72 7.52
N SER A 33 13.43 -7.81 8.26
CA SER A 33 13.86 -7.76 9.66
C SER A 33 15.28 -7.22 9.79
N ARG A 34 16.19 -7.64 8.92
CA ARG A 34 17.59 -7.19 8.90
C ARG A 34 17.73 -5.71 8.54
N GLU A 35 17.03 -5.26 7.49
CA GLU A 35 17.06 -3.88 7.01
C GLU A 35 16.48 -2.89 8.02
N SER A 36 15.38 -3.27 8.69
CA SER A 36 14.65 -2.39 9.62
C SER A 36 15.07 -2.52 11.08
N GLY A 37 15.73 -3.61 11.46
CA GLY A 37 16.01 -3.96 12.86
C GLY A 37 14.75 -4.37 13.65
N MET A 38 13.61 -4.52 13.00
CA MET A 38 12.33 -4.86 13.64
C MET A 38 12.17 -6.37 13.76
N PRO A 39 11.48 -6.87 14.82
CA PRO A 39 11.11 -8.26 14.90
C PRO A 39 10.12 -8.63 13.80
N ALA A 40 10.28 -9.82 13.22
CA ALA A 40 9.33 -10.38 12.26
C ALA A 40 8.60 -11.58 12.88
N VAL A 41 7.28 -11.54 12.82
CA VAL A 41 6.39 -12.54 13.43
C VAL A 41 5.61 -13.25 12.35
N PHE A 42 5.83 -14.56 12.24
CA PHE A 42 5.01 -15.45 11.43
C PHE A 42 3.76 -15.84 12.23
N TRP A 43 2.59 -15.47 11.69
CA TRP A 43 1.30 -15.74 12.34
C TRP A 43 0.78 -17.10 11.89
N LEU A 44 1.14 -18.15 12.61
CA LEU A 44 0.79 -19.52 12.26
C LEU A 44 0.24 -20.27 13.47
N ASP A 45 -0.89 -20.92 13.28
CA ASP A 45 -1.59 -21.69 14.30
C ASP A 45 -1.30 -23.19 14.13
N GLU A 46 -0.53 -23.75 15.04
CA GLU A 46 -0.18 -25.17 15.03
C GLU A 46 -1.41 -26.11 15.07
N SER A 47 -2.54 -25.64 15.58
CA SER A 47 -3.78 -26.43 15.59
C SER A 47 -4.42 -26.59 14.22
N ARG A 48 -4.08 -25.72 13.25
CA ARG A 48 -4.59 -25.75 11.88
C ARG A 48 -3.69 -26.59 10.98
N ALA A 49 -4.27 -27.54 10.27
CA ALA A 49 -3.50 -28.43 9.38
C ALA A 49 -2.68 -27.70 8.30
N HIS A 50 -3.22 -26.63 7.72
CA HIS A 50 -2.52 -25.81 6.74
C HIS A 50 -1.31 -25.11 7.37
N ASP A 51 -1.50 -24.49 8.54
CA ASP A 51 -0.45 -23.74 9.20
C ASP A 51 0.66 -24.65 9.73
N ARG A 52 0.35 -25.89 10.18
CA ARG A 52 1.39 -26.89 10.49
C ARG A 52 2.32 -27.17 9.32
N ASN A 53 1.75 -27.34 8.12
CA ASN A 53 2.57 -27.52 6.92
C ASN A 53 3.43 -26.29 6.61
N LEU A 54 2.91 -25.09 6.90
CA LEU A 54 3.68 -23.85 6.74
C LEU A 54 4.78 -23.72 7.78
N ILE A 55 4.51 -24.06 9.05
CA ILE A 55 5.51 -24.05 10.13
C ILE A 55 6.71 -24.91 9.76
N GLU A 56 6.49 -26.16 9.35
CA GLU A 56 7.57 -27.06 8.91
C GLU A 56 8.41 -26.46 7.79
N LYS A 57 7.76 -25.79 6.84
CA LYS A 57 8.46 -25.14 5.70
C LYS A 57 9.19 -23.87 6.13
N VAL A 58 8.60 -23.05 6.99
CA VAL A 58 9.22 -21.83 7.54
C VAL A 58 10.47 -22.21 8.32
N GLU A 59 10.41 -23.18 9.22
CA GLU A 59 11.57 -23.66 9.99
C GLU A 59 12.68 -24.18 9.07
N LYS A 60 12.31 -24.97 8.05
CA LYS A 60 13.26 -25.46 7.04
C LYS A 60 13.98 -24.31 6.32
N TYR A 61 13.25 -23.30 5.85
CA TYR A 61 13.84 -22.22 5.07
C TYR A 61 14.54 -21.18 5.93
N LEU A 62 14.12 -20.96 7.18
CA LEU A 62 14.88 -20.14 8.14
C LEU A 62 16.25 -20.75 8.45
N ALA A 63 16.34 -22.08 8.48
CA ALA A 63 17.62 -22.77 8.68
C ALA A 63 18.60 -22.62 7.48
N GLU A 64 18.10 -22.24 6.30
CA GLU A 64 18.91 -21.96 5.10
C GLU A 64 19.40 -20.50 5.05
N GLU A 65 18.87 -19.62 5.91
CA GLU A 65 19.17 -18.18 5.93
C GLU A 65 20.10 -17.79 7.08
N ASP A 66 20.84 -16.72 6.90
CA ASP A 66 21.56 -16.10 8.01
C ASP A 66 20.55 -15.31 8.88
N THR A 67 20.29 -15.83 10.07
CA THR A 67 19.34 -15.23 11.02
C THR A 67 20.02 -14.64 12.26
N GLU A 68 21.35 -14.52 12.26
CA GLU A 68 22.10 -14.02 13.40
C GLU A 68 21.69 -12.57 13.73
N GLY A 69 21.36 -12.34 15.00
CA GLY A 69 20.96 -11.04 15.52
C GLY A 69 19.51 -10.61 15.17
N LEU A 70 18.73 -11.45 14.50
CA LEU A 70 17.33 -11.17 14.18
C LEU A 70 16.35 -11.75 15.20
N ASP A 71 15.28 -11.01 15.50
CA ASP A 71 14.15 -11.50 16.30
C ASP A 71 13.06 -12.01 15.36
N LEU A 72 13.11 -13.31 15.06
CA LEU A 72 12.17 -13.99 14.17
C LEU A 72 11.32 -14.97 15.00
N ARG A 73 10.02 -14.82 14.95
CA ARG A 73 9.09 -15.60 15.79
C ARG A 73 8.01 -16.28 14.97
N ILE A 74 7.64 -17.49 15.37
CA ILE A 74 6.43 -18.18 14.90
C ILE A 74 5.47 -18.16 16.08
N LEU A 75 4.35 -17.48 15.97
CA LEU A 75 3.39 -17.31 17.05
C LEU A 75 1.97 -17.60 16.56
N SER A 76 1.15 -18.17 17.43
CA SER A 76 -0.28 -18.29 17.17
C SER A 76 -0.92 -16.89 17.00
N PRO A 77 -2.07 -16.75 16.33
CA PRO A 77 -2.75 -15.46 16.18
C PRO A 77 -2.98 -14.73 17.51
N ILE A 78 -3.28 -15.47 18.58
CA ILE A 78 -3.49 -14.90 19.91
C ILE A 78 -2.18 -14.32 20.45
N GLU A 79 -1.10 -15.07 20.42
CA GLU A 79 0.20 -14.63 20.94
C GLU A 79 0.81 -13.52 20.06
N ALA A 80 0.68 -13.62 18.75
CA ALA A 80 1.14 -12.61 17.83
C ALA A 80 0.39 -11.27 18.03
N THR A 81 -0.92 -11.34 18.28
CA THR A 81 -1.73 -10.15 18.62
C THR A 81 -1.27 -9.50 19.91
N LYS A 82 -1.09 -10.29 20.99
CA LYS A 82 -0.59 -9.77 22.28
C LYS A 82 0.78 -9.11 22.10
N PHE A 83 1.71 -9.80 21.46
CA PHE A 83 3.04 -9.28 21.18
C PHE A 83 3.01 -7.95 20.41
N SER A 84 2.21 -7.90 19.35
CA SER A 84 2.07 -6.68 18.53
C SER A 84 1.46 -5.52 19.32
N ILE A 85 0.43 -5.76 20.12
CA ILE A 85 -0.21 -4.72 20.97
C ILE A 85 0.77 -4.19 22.03
N GLU A 86 1.55 -5.07 22.67
CA GLU A 86 2.55 -4.65 23.65
C GLU A 86 3.61 -3.73 23.04
N ARG A 87 4.04 -4.00 21.82
CA ARG A 87 5.00 -3.19 21.08
C ARG A 87 4.39 -1.86 20.61
N ILE A 88 3.19 -1.89 20.04
CA ILE A 88 2.46 -0.68 19.64
C ILE A 88 2.29 0.29 20.83
N ARG A 89 1.97 -0.21 22.03
CA ARG A 89 1.86 0.61 23.23
C ARG A 89 3.16 1.31 23.64
N LYS A 90 4.29 0.79 23.18
CA LYS A 90 5.62 1.39 23.40
C LYS A 90 6.08 2.28 22.24
N GLY A 91 5.27 2.40 21.17
CA GLY A 91 5.66 3.07 19.94
C GLY A 91 6.65 2.28 19.09
N GLU A 92 6.68 0.96 19.24
CA GLU A 92 7.59 0.07 18.53
C GLU A 92 6.87 -0.66 17.41
N ASP A 93 7.48 -0.75 16.23
CA ASP A 93 6.94 -1.42 15.06
C ASP A 93 7.23 -2.91 15.04
N THR A 94 6.40 -3.67 14.33
CA THR A 94 6.53 -5.13 14.17
C THR A 94 6.22 -5.52 12.74
N ILE A 95 7.05 -6.36 12.14
CA ILE A 95 6.77 -6.96 10.84
C ILE A 95 5.85 -8.15 11.06
N SER A 96 4.62 -8.06 10.55
CA SER A 96 3.68 -9.17 10.55
C SER A 96 3.87 -10.00 9.28
N VAL A 97 4.44 -11.19 9.43
CA VAL A 97 4.67 -12.13 8.34
C VAL A 97 3.47 -13.06 8.27
N THR A 98 2.53 -12.75 7.40
CA THR A 98 1.23 -13.40 7.41
C THR A 98 0.87 -13.98 6.07
N GLY A 99 0.12 -15.06 6.12
CA GLY A 99 -0.65 -15.55 4.99
C GLY A 99 -2.10 -15.10 5.12
N ASN A 100 -3.03 -15.99 4.82
CA ASN A 100 -4.46 -15.71 4.87
C ASN A 100 -4.99 -15.35 6.28
N VAL A 101 -4.29 -15.72 7.35
CA VAL A 101 -4.76 -15.51 8.72
C VAL A 101 -4.96 -14.02 9.00
N LEU A 102 -4.03 -13.16 8.64
CA LEU A 102 -4.18 -11.74 8.87
C LEU A 102 -5.27 -11.13 7.99
N ARG A 103 -5.42 -11.61 6.77
CA ARG A 103 -6.53 -11.23 5.89
C ARG A 103 -7.88 -11.58 6.50
N ASP A 104 -8.02 -12.78 7.04
CA ASP A 104 -9.29 -13.28 7.57
C ASP A 104 -9.66 -12.62 8.90
N TYR A 105 -8.69 -12.31 9.77
CA TYR A 105 -8.96 -11.80 11.11
C TYR A 105 -8.74 -10.30 11.27
N LEU A 106 -7.77 -9.71 10.61
CA LEU A 106 -7.47 -8.28 10.78
C LEU A 106 -8.19 -7.38 9.78
N THR A 107 -8.66 -7.91 8.65
CA THR A 107 -9.45 -7.12 7.70
C THR A 107 -10.75 -6.65 8.34
N ASP A 108 -11.35 -7.45 9.20
CA ASP A 108 -12.60 -7.11 9.90
C ASP A 108 -12.36 -6.26 11.17
N LEU A 109 -11.20 -6.38 11.79
CA LEU A 109 -10.83 -5.60 12.98
C LEU A 109 -10.21 -4.24 12.65
N PHE A 110 -9.69 -4.08 11.45
CA PHE A 110 -9.02 -2.84 11.03
C PHE A 110 -9.93 -1.60 11.05
N PRO A 111 -11.19 -1.66 10.59
CA PRO A 111 -12.11 -0.55 10.72
C PRO A 111 -12.41 -0.15 12.17
N ILE A 112 -12.24 -1.08 13.12
CA ILE A 112 -12.54 -0.89 14.54
C ILE A 112 -11.30 -0.40 15.30
N LEU A 113 -10.14 -0.86 14.93
CA LEU A 113 -8.84 -0.34 15.39
C LEU A 113 -8.48 0.96 14.71
N GLU A 114 -9.39 1.45 13.90
CA GLU A 114 -9.21 2.56 13.04
C GLU A 114 -8.44 3.70 13.67
N LEU A 115 -7.23 3.67 13.36
CA LEU A 115 -6.40 4.83 13.32
C LEU A 115 -6.34 5.33 11.87
N GLY A 116 -7.42 5.10 11.14
CA GLY A 116 -7.60 5.52 9.76
C GLY A 116 -6.66 4.85 8.79
N THR A 117 -6.35 3.55 9.01
CA THR A 117 -5.25 3.11 8.20
C THR A 117 -5.12 1.61 7.99
N SER A 118 -6.06 1.02 7.29
CA SER A 118 -5.68 -0.01 6.33
C SER A 118 -4.57 0.49 5.36
N ALA A 119 -4.44 1.78 5.19
CA ALA A 119 -3.41 2.46 4.41
C ALA A 119 -1.98 2.30 4.93
N LYS A 120 -1.77 2.04 6.19
CA LYS A 120 -0.44 1.74 6.78
C LYS A 120 -0.11 0.26 6.81
N MET A 121 -0.98 -0.61 6.31
CA MET A 121 -0.69 -2.03 6.14
C MET A 121 -0.23 -2.32 4.74
N LEU A 122 1.02 -2.73 4.64
CA LEU A 122 1.55 -3.33 3.46
C LEU A 122 1.39 -4.84 3.56
N SER A 123 0.56 -5.41 2.71
CA SER A 123 0.47 -6.84 2.51
C SER A 123 1.37 -7.26 1.36
N ILE A 124 2.12 -8.33 1.57
CA ILE A 124 2.92 -8.94 0.51
C ILE A 124 2.28 -10.27 0.16
N VAL A 125 1.78 -10.37 -1.06
CA VAL A 125 1.17 -11.60 -1.59
C VAL A 125 2.23 -12.39 -2.31
N PRO A 126 2.63 -13.59 -1.82
CA PRO A 126 3.59 -14.41 -2.52
C PRO A 126 3.04 -14.89 -3.86
N LEU A 127 3.85 -14.76 -4.90
CA LEU A 127 3.52 -15.25 -6.24
C LEU A 127 3.92 -16.71 -6.40
N MET A 128 3.24 -17.44 -7.29
CA MET A 128 3.42 -18.89 -7.46
C MET A 128 4.82 -19.32 -7.91
N ASN A 129 5.58 -18.43 -8.55
CA ASN A 129 6.93 -18.67 -9.00
C ASN A 129 8.01 -17.94 -8.19
N GLY A 130 7.65 -17.49 -6.99
CA GLY A 130 8.49 -16.61 -6.18
C GLY A 130 8.28 -15.13 -6.49
N GLY A 131 8.80 -14.27 -5.62
CA GLY A 131 8.51 -12.84 -5.65
C GLY A 131 7.23 -12.50 -4.91
N GLY A 132 6.97 -11.23 -4.73
CA GLY A 132 5.82 -10.72 -3.99
C GLY A 132 5.13 -9.60 -4.74
N LEU A 133 3.82 -9.52 -4.57
CA LEU A 133 3.02 -8.37 -4.94
C LEU A 133 2.71 -7.59 -3.66
N PHE A 134 3.06 -6.32 -3.66
CA PHE A 134 2.70 -5.42 -2.56
C PHE A 134 1.27 -4.93 -2.77
N GLU A 135 0.43 -5.12 -1.76
CA GLU A 135 -0.95 -4.64 -1.80
C GLU A 135 -1.37 -4.06 -0.46
N THR A 136 -2.38 -3.23 -0.49
CA THR A 136 -3.01 -2.66 0.70
C THR A 136 -4.40 -3.26 0.91
N GLY A 137 -4.90 -3.24 2.15
CA GLY A 137 -6.17 -3.84 2.52
C GLY A 137 -7.40 -3.00 2.15
N ALA A 138 -7.34 -2.22 1.08
CA ALA A 138 -8.43 -1.37 0.66
C ALA A 138 -9.55 -2.18 -0.02
N GLY A 139 -10.80 -1.78 0.08
CA GLY A 139 -11.79 -2.24 -0.85
C GLY A 139 -13.22 -2.44 -0.43
N GLY A 140 -13.56 -2.68 0.81
CA GLY A 140 -14.94 -2.99 1.22
C GLY A 140 -15.97 -1.88 0.96
N SER A 141 -15.54 -0.63 0.82
CA SER A 141 -16.39 0.53 0.56
C SER A 141 -16.35 1.06 -0.89
N ALA A 142 -15.58 0.42 -1.78
CA ALA A 142 -15.39 0.89 -3.15
C ALA A 142 -16.68 1.20 -3.92
N PRO A 143 -17.76 0.38 -3.88
CA PRO A 143 -19.01 0.68 -4.56
C PRO A 143 -19.62 2.02 -4.13
N LYS A 144 -19.58 2.36 -2.84
CA LYS A 144 -20.10 3.64 -2.33
C LYS A 144 -19.23 4.82 -2.75
N HIS A 145 -17.93 4.63 -2.90
CA HIS A 145 -17.01 5.66 -3.40
C HIS A 145 -17.31 5.97 -4.87
N VAL A 146 -17.51 4.95 -5.69
CA VAL A 146 -17.91 5.14 -7.10
C VAL A 146 -19.28 5.77 -7.21
N GLN A 147 -20.24 5.37 -6.39
CA GLN A 147 -21.56 5.98 -6.35
C GLN A 147 -21.46 7.48 -6.05
N GLN A 148 -20.70 7.89 -5.04
CA GLN A 148 -20.51 9.30 -4.73
C GLN A 148 -19.81 10.06 -5.86
N LEU A 149 -18.81 9.46 -6.52
CA LEU A 149 -18.17 10.05 -7.69
C LEU A 149 -19.18 10.33 -8.80
N VAL A 150 -20.05 9.36 -9.10
CA VAL A 150 -21.06 9.50 -10.17
C VAL A 150 -22.14 10.52 -9.80
N GLU A 151 -22.63 10.51 -8.56
CA GLU A 151 -23.73 11.37 -8.11
C GLU A 151 -23.30 12.80 -7.78
N GLU A 152 -22.10 12.99 -7.22
CA GLU A 152 -21.64 14.25 -6.66
C GLU A 152 -20.28 14.72 -7.21
N ASN A 153 -19.70 13.98 -8.14
CA ASN A 153 -18.35 14.24 -8.67
C ASN A 153 -17.32 14.46 -7.55
N HIS A 154 -17.40 13.63 -6.52
CA HIS A 154 -16.52 13.65 -5.36
C HIS A 154 -16.04 12.24 -5.03
N LEU A 155 -14.74 12.02 -5.08
CA LEU A 155 -14.13 10.72 -4.81
C LEU A 155 -13.41 10.73 -3.47
N ARG A 156 -14.02 10.14 -2.44
CA ARG A 156 -13.44 10.06 -1.10
C ARG A 156 -12.48 8.87 -0.88
N TRP A 157 -12.05 8.19 -1.94
CA TRP A 157 -11.08 7.12 -1.86
C TRP A 157 -9.72 7.64 -1.39
N ASP A 158 -9.13 7.05 -0.35
CA ASP A 158 -7.80 7.37 0.11
C ASP A 158 -6.78 6.41 -0.51
N SER A 159 -5.93 6.94 -1.37
CA SER A 159 -4.88 6.18 -2.06
C SER A 159 -3.54 6.16 -1.33
N LEU A 160 -3.48 6.64 -0.09
CA LEU A 160 -2.21 6.69 0.66
C LEU A 160 -1.57 5.30 0.75
N GLY A 161 -2.39 4.26 0.94
CA GLY A 161 -1.91 2.88 1.00
C GLY A 161 -1.21 2.42 -0.27
N GLU A 162 -1.73 2.80 -1.44
CA GLU A 162 -1.12 2.48 -2.73
C GLU A 162 0.24 3.17 -2.89
N PHE A 163 0.40 4.40 -2.42
CA PHE A 163 1.68 5.10 -2.44
C PHE A 163 2.68 4.53 -1.45
N LEU A 164 2.25 4.11 -0.25
CA LEU A 164 3.10 3.38 0.68
C LEU A 164 3.57 2.04 0.10
N ALA A 165 2.68 1.32 -0.59
CA ALA A 165 3.04 0.10 -1.29
C ALA A 165 4.01 0.37 -2.45
N LEU A 166 3.86 1.49 -3.14
CA LEU A 166 4.76 1.91 -4.21
C LEU A 166 6.17 2.22 -3.68
N ALA A 167 6.29 2.92 -2.55
CA ALA A 167 7.57 3.19 -1.91
C ALA A 167 8.30 1.88 -1.57
N ALA A 168 7.64 0.94 -0.89
CA ALA A 168 8.20 -0.37 -0.59
C ALA A 168 8.55 -1.19 -1.85
N SER A 169 7.80 -1.01 -2.94
CA SER A 169 8.08 -1.65 -4.23
C SER A 169 9.36 -1.09 -4.87
N PHE A 170 9.60 0.22 -4.77
CA PHE A 170 10.84 0.84 -5.22
C PHE A 170 12.06 0.39 -4.38
N GLU A 171 11.94 0.29 -3.03
CA GLU A 171 12.98 -0.28 -2.18
C GLU A 171 13.33 -1.72 -2.59
N HIS A 172 12.30 -2.54 -2.81
CA HIS A 172 12.50 -3.92 -3.26
C HIS A 172 13.21 -3.97 -4.62
N LEU A 173 12.81 -3.12 -5.56
CA LEU A 173 13.44 -3.02 -6.88
C LEU A 173 14.90 -2.56 -6.76
N ALA A 174 15.18 -1.57 -5.91
CA ALA A 174 16.52 -1.08 -5.65
C ALA A 174 17.44 -2.20 -5.15
N SER A 175 17.01 -2.89 -4.12
CA SER A 175 17.77 -3.98 -3.49
C SER A 175 17.89 -5.22 -4.40
N ARG A 176 16.82 -5.61 -5.12
CA ARG A 176 16.78 -6.83 -5.91
C ARG A 176 17.58 -6.73 -7.22
N TYR A 177 17.63 -5.53 -7.81
CA TYR A 177 18.23 -5.30 -9.14
C TYR A 177 19.40 -4.33 -9.11
N ASP A 178 19.94 -4.02 -7.91
CA ASP A 178 21.03 -3.08 -7.71
C ASP A 178 20.78 -1.74 -8.45
N ASN A 179 19.59 -1.17 -8.22
CA ASN A 179 19.15 0.06 -8.87
C ASN A 179 19.09 1.22 -7.88
N PRO A 180 20.15 2.03 -7.75
CA PRO A 180 20.21 3.12 -6.79
C PRO A 180 19.19 4.23 -7.07
N LYS A 181 18.79 4.46 -8.32
CA LYS A 181 17.73 5.43 -8.66
C LYS A 181 16.38 5.02 -8.07
N ALA A 182 16.08 3.73 -8.01
CA ALA A 182 14.86 3.24 -7.38
C ALA A 182 14.86 3.51 -5.86
N GLN A 183 16.02 3.44 -5.20
CA GLN A 183 16.12 3.81 -3.78
C GLN A 183 15.83 5.30 -3.56
N VAL A 184 16.38 6.17 -4.40
CA VAL A 184 16.10 7.62 -4.33
C VAL A 184 14.60 7.92 -4.50
N LEU A 185 13.94 7.21 -5.43
CA LEU A 185 12.49 7.34 -5.62
C LEU A 185 11.70 6.87 -4.40
N ALA A 186 12.14 5.78 -3.74
CA ALA A 186 11.52 5.26 -2.54
C ALA A 186 11.64 6.24 -1.37
N ASP A 187 12.86 6.69 -1.08
CA ASP A 187 13.15 7.61 0.03
C ASP A 187 12.37 8.93 -0.11
N ALA A 188 12.37 9.50 -1.32
CA ALA A 188 11.63 10.71 -1.60
C ALA A 188 10.10 10.52 -1.50
N LEU A 189 9.59 9.33 -1.84
CA LEU A 189 8.16 9.03 -1.70
C LEU A 189 7.76 8.81 -0.25
N ASP A 190 8.63 8.21 0.56
CA ASP A 190 8.40 8.04 2.00
C ASP A 190 8.35 9.41 2.71
N GLU A 191 9.28 10.32 2.40
CA GLU A 191 9.25 11.71 2.86
C GLU A 191 7.93 12.41 2.45
N ALA A 192 7.53 12.26 1.19
CA ALA A 192 6.30 12.87 0.67
C ALA A 192 5.03 12.35 1.37
N THR A 193 4.97 11.05 1.64
CA THR A 193 3.83 10.45 2.36
C THR A 193 3.81 10.84 3.84
N GLY A 194 4.97 10.99 4.48
CA GLY A 194 5.09 11.54 5.84
C GLY A 194 4.52 12.96 5.90
N ARG A 195 4.98 13.85 5.02
CA ARG A 195 4.48 15.23 4.94
C ARG A 195 2.99 15.31 4.60
N PHE A 196 2.52 14.46 3.71
CA PHE A 196 1.10 14.36 3.36
C PHE A 196 0.23 14.08 4.59
N LEU A 197 0.67 13.20 5.49
CA LEU A 197 -0.01 12.89 6.74
C LEU A 197 0.04 14.05 7.73
N GLU A 198 1.20 14.66 7.90
CA GLU A 198 1.40 15.80 8.81
C GLU A 198 0.54 17.00 8.41
N GLU A 199 0.41 17.27 7.12
CA GLU A 199 -0.38 18.36 6.59
C GLU A 199 -1.86 18.00 6.35
N ASN A 200 -2.28 16.78 6.76
CA ASN A 200 -3.67 16.30 6.69
C ASN A 200 -4.30 16.43 5.29
N LYS A 201 -3.60 15.89 4.27
CA LYS A 201 -4.04 15.97 2.87
C LYS A 201 -4.87 14.74 2.41
N SER A 202 -5.34 13.91 3.34
CA SER A 202 -6.26 12.81 3.02
C SER A 202 -7.61 13.31 2.51
N PRO A 203 -8.31 12.51 1.67
CA PRO A 203 -9.60 12.92 1.09
C PRO A 203 -10.68 13.10 2.16
N SER A 204 -11.41 14.19 2.08
CA SER A 204 -12.60 14.41 2.89
C SER A 204 -13.79 13.58 2.39
N ARG A 205 -14.76 13.36 3.27
CA ARG A 205 -16.06 12.77 2.91
C ARG A 205 -17.04 13.79 2.34
N LYS A 206 -16.74 15.10 2.43
CA LYS A 206 -17.65 16.19 2.09
C LYS A 206 -17.33 16.78 0.73
N VAL A 207 -18.37 16.95 -0.06
CA VAL A 207 -18.32 17.72 -1.31
C VAL A 207 -17.88 19.17 -1.04
N GLY A 208 -17.05 19.71 -1.93
CA GLY A 208 -16.46 21.03 -1.77
C GLY A 208 -15.19 21.08 -0.92
N GLU A 209 -14.76 19.94 -0.38
CA GLU A 209 -13.47 19.78 0.28
C GLU A 209 -12.55 18.89 -0.59
N ILE A 210 -11.28 18.76 -0.20
CA ILE A 210 -10.31 17.94 -0.92
C ILE A 210 -10.78 16.50 -1.06
N ASP A 211 -10.75 15.97 -2.25
CA ASP A 211 -11.06 14.57 -2.57
C ASP A 211 -9.80 13.80 -3.00
N ASN A 212 -9.95 12.57 -3.48
CA ASN A 212 -8.85 11.74 -3.97
C ASN A 212 -7.95 12.46 -4.97
N ARG A 213 -8.53 13.21 -5.90
CA ARG A 213 -7.78 13.94 -6.95
C ARG A 213 -6.91 15.03 -6.36
N GLY A 214 -7.43 15.76 -5.39
CA GLY A 214 -6.66 16.76 -4.64
C GLY A 214 -5.57 16.13 -3.77
N SER A 215 -5.86 14.98 -3.15
CA SER A 215 -4.86 14.22 -2.39
C SER A 215 -3.72 13.74 -3.30
N HIS A 216 -4.02 13.23 -4.49
CA HIS A 216 -3.00 12.85 -5.49
C HIS A 216 -2.17 14.05 -5.95
N TYR A 217 -2.79 15.23 -6.09
CA TYR A 217 -2.05 16.45 -6.38
C TYR A 217 -1.01 16.76 -5.30
N TYR A 218 -1.40 16.73 -4.02
CA TYR A 218 -0.46 17.01 -2.92
C TYR A 218 0.63 15.96 -2.81
N LEU A 219 0.31 14.67 -3.00
CA LEU A 219 1.35 13.63 -3.05
C LEU A 219 2.33 13.86 -4.19
N ALA A 220 1.84 14.19 -5.39
CA ALA A 220 2.70 14.50 -6.53
C ALA A 220 3.58 15.73 -6.28
N LEU A 221 3.02 16.79 -5.68
CA LEU A 221 3.74 18.00 -5.30
C LEU A 221 4.87 17.68 -4.31
N TYR A 222 4.56 16.99 -3.21
CA TYR A 222 5.54 16.71 -2.18
C TYR A 222 6.63 15.75 -2.67
N TRP A 223 6.25 14.73 -3.45
CA TRP A 223 7.23 13.82 -4.05
C TRP A 223 8.13 14.52 -5.06
N ALA A 224 7.59 15.37 -5.94
CA ALA A 224 8.40 16.15 -6.86
C ALA A 224 9.35 17.12 -6.13
N GLN A 225 8.89 17.75 -5.04
CA GLN A 225 9.72 18.62 -4.19
C GLN A 225 10.85 17.84 -3.50
N ALA A 226 10.55 16.69 -2.91
CA ALA A 226 11.56 15.82 -2.29
C ALA A 226 12.60 15.35 -3.33
N LEU A 227 12.16 14.93 -4.51
CA LEU A 227 13.04 14.54 -5.61
C LEU A 227 13.90 15.70 -6.13
N ALA A 228 13.36 16.90 -6.21
CA ALA A 228 14.12 18.07 -6.63
C ALA A 228 15.17 18.53 -5.61
N GLN A 229 14.95 18.26 -4.31
CA GLN A 229 15.80 18.70 -3.20
C GLN A 229 16.85 17.67 -2.81
N GLN A 230 16.67 16.38 -3.13
CA GLN A 230 17.62 15.35 -2.79
C GLN A 230 18.95 15.54 -3.52
N THR A 231 20.04 15.02 -2.94
CA THR A 231 21.42 15.18 -3.45
C THR A 231 22.07 13.85 -3.88
N ALA A 232 21.36 12.73 -3.71
CA ALA A 232 21.89 11.40 -4.02
C ALA A 232 21.96 11.15 -5.54
N ASP A 233 21.01 11.72 -6.32
CA ASP A 233 21.01 11.64 -7.78
C ASP A 233 20.68 13.01 -8.39
N SER A 234 21.71 13.67 -8.90
CA SER A 234 21.57 15.02 -9.50
C SER A 234 20.76 15.03 -10.79
N GLU A 235 20.72 13.94 -11.54
CA GLU A 235 19.93 13.83 -12.78
C GLU A 235 18.43 13.79 -12.44
N LEU A 236 18.04 12.99 -11.45
CA LEU A 236 16.67 12.99 -10.92
C LEU A 236 16.30 14.35 -10.34
N GLY A 237 17.19 14.97 -9.53
CA GLY A 237 16.95 16.30 -9.00
C GLY A 237 16.68 17.34 -10.09
N ALA A 238 17.49 17.35 -11.14
CA ALA A 238 17.29 18.26 -12.28
C ALA A 238 15.99 17.97 -13.05
N ALA A 239 15.67 16.68 -13.27
CA ALA A 239 14.46 16.29 -14.01
C ALA A 239 13.16 16.71 -13.28
N PHE A 240 13.16 16.69 -11.95
CA PHE A 240 11.97 17.03 -11.16
C PHE A 240 11.87 18.50 -10.74
N SER A 241 12.92 19.32 -10.92
CA SER A 241 12.92 20.73 -10.50
C SER A 241 11.84 21.56 -11.17
N ASP A 242 11.66 21.47 -12.49
CA ASP A 242 10.64 22.25 -13.23
C ASP A 242 9.22 21.83 -12.84
N VAL A 243 8.95 20.55 -12.74
CA VAL A 243 7.61 20.07 -12.37
C VAL A 243 7.28 20.40 -10.91
N ALA A 244 8.24 20.30 -9.98
CA ALA A 244 8.05 20.72 -8.60
C ALA A 244 7.68 22.21 -8.49
N GLN A 245 8.37 23.06 -9.27
CA GLN A 245 8.07 24.49 -9.32
C GLN A 245 6.68 24.75 -9.90
N ARG A 246 6.33 24.12 -11.03
CA ARG A 246 5.00 24.27 -11.66
C ARG A 246 3.86 23.84 -10.78
N LEU A 247 4.03 22.72 -10.07
CA LEU A 247 3.03 22.23 -9.11
C LEU A 247 2.89 23.19 -7.93
N SER A 248 3.99 23.75 -7.43
CA SER A 248 3.97 24.73 -6.32
C SER A 248 3.31 26.05 -6.74
N ASP A 249 3.71 26.61 -7.88
CA ASP A 249 3.16 27.88 -8.36
C ASP A 249 1.70 27.76 -8.77
N GLY A 250 1.28 26.55 -9.19
CA GLY A 250 -0.07 26.24 -9.63
C GLY A 250 -1.05 25.86 -8.51
N GLU A 251 -0.64 25.76 -7.25
CA GLU A 251 -1.42 25.17 -6.16
C GLU A 251 -2.84 25.73 -6.06
N GLU A 252 -2.98 27.04 -5.91
CA GLU A 252 -4.30 27.68 -5.77
C GLU A 252 -5.21 27.38 -6.96
N LYS A 253 -4.66 27.47 -8.18
CA LYS A 253 -5.41 27.22 -9.40
C LYS A 253 -5.79 25.75 -9.56
N ILE A 254 -4.86 24.84 -9.32
CA ILE A 254 -5.10 23.38 -9.38
C ILE A 254 -6.19 22.98 -8.38
N VAL A 255 -6.09 23.44 -7.14
CA VAL A 255 -7.09 23.14 -6.12
C VAL A 255 -8.45 23.71 -6.51
N ALA A 256 -8.52 24.94 -7.02
CA ALA A 256 -9.76 25.53 -7.51
C ALA A 256 -10.38 24.75 -8.68
N GLU A 257 -9.58 24.29 -9.63
CA GLU A 257 -10.02 23.47 -10.76
C GLU A 257 -10.56 22.12 -10.29
N LEU A 258 -9.92 21.47 -9.31
CA LEU A 258 -10.34 20.19 -8.74
C LEU A 258 -11.62 20.29 -7.89
N LEU A 259 -11.76 21.35 -7.11
CA LEU A 259 -12.95 21.60 -6.31
C LEU A 259 -14.13 22.09 -7.16
N GLY A 260 -13.86 22.85 -8.20
CA GLY A 260 -14.89 23.46 -9.05
C GLY A 260 -15.77 22.49 -9.85
N VAL A 261 -15.32 21.23 -10.00
CA VAL A 261 -16.11 20.20 -10.69
C VAL A 261 -17.04 19.41 -9.77
N GLN A 262 -16.87 19.56 -8.44
CA GLN A 262 -17.66 18.83 -7.47
C GLN A 262 -19.08 19.37 -7.30
N GLY A 263 -19.96 18.54 -6.74
CA GLY A 263 -21.34 18.93 -6.41
C GLY A 263 -22.34 18.76 -7.55
N SER A 264 -21.95 18.17 -8.67
CA SER A 264 -22.81 17.82 -9.79
C SER A 264 -22.53 16.40 -10.28
N PRO A 265 -23.51 15.70 -10.87
CA PRO A 265 -23.28 14.35 -11.38
C PRO A 265 -22.15 14.31 -12.43
N ALA A 266 -21.33 13.24 -12.36
CA ALA A 266 -20.28 12.96 -13.32
C ALA A 266 -20.71 11.83 -14.27
N ASP A 267 -20.54 12.02 -15.58
CA ASP A 267 -20.75 10.99 -16.59
C ASP A 267 -19.44 10.26 -16.87
N ILE A 268 -19.36 9.01 -16.46
CA ILE A 268 -18.22 8.12 -16.73
C ILE A 268 -18.52 7.08 -17.82
N GLY A 269 -19.69 7.16 -18.48
CA GLY A 269 -20.10 6.25 -19.57
C GLY A 269 -20.69 4.92 -19.11
N GLY A 270 -20.49 4.50 -17.87
CA GLY A 270 -21.03 3.27 -17.30
C GLY A 270 -20.37 2.87 -16.00
N TYR A 271 -21.09 2.16 -15.13
CA TYR A 271 -20.62 1.77 -13.82
C TYR A 271 -19.59 0.62 -13.88
N TYR A 272 -19.90 -0.45 -14.61
CA TYR A 272 -19.07 -1.65 -14.70
C TYR A 272 -18.00 -1.58 -15.79
N ARG A 273 -18.22 -0.75 -16.79
CA ARG A 273 -17.32 -0.54 -17.91
C ARG A 273 -17.37 0.92 -18.33
N PRO A 274 -16.65 1.78 -17.62
CA PRO A 274 -16.58 3.21 -17.96
C PRO A 274 -16.00 3.43 -19.36
N GLU A 275 -16.37 4.52 -19.99
CA GLU A 275 -15.73 5.00 -21.22
C GLU A 275 -14.43 5.72 -20.86
N ASP A 276 -13.31 5.33 -21.47
CA ASP A 276 -11.97 5.82 -21.12
C ASP A 276 -11.87 7.34 -21.18
N GLU A 277 -12.38 7.97 -22.22
CA GLU A 277 -12.33 9.43 -22.39
C GLU A 277 -13.11 10.18 -21.30
N LYS A 278 -14.31 9.69 -20.96
CA LYS A 278 -15.16 10.25 -19.92
C LYS A 278 -14.55 10.05 -18.53
N ALA A 279 -14.08 8.83 -18.26
CA ALA A 279 -13.41 8.52 -17.00
C ALA A 279 -12.14 9.37 -16.81
N PHE A 280 -11.35 9.54 -17.86
CA PHE A 280 -10.17 10.42 -17.84
C PHE A 280 -10.55 11.87 -17.54
N ALA A 281 -11.56 12.42 -18.22
CA ALA A 281 -12.01 13.79 -18.00
C ALA A 281 -12.47 14.03 -16.56
N VAL A 282 -13.20 13.05 -15.96
CA VAL A 282 -13.66 13.12 -14.57
C VAL A 282 -12.52 12.98 -13.58
N MET A 283 -11.57 12.08 -13.83
CA MET A 283 -10.45 11.83 -12.91
C MET A 283 -9.33 12.85 -13.02
N ARG A 284 -9.19 13.54 -14.14
CA ARG A 284 -8.13 14.54 -14.39
C ARG A 284 -8.67 15.89 -14.89
N PRO A 285 -9.57 16.53 -14.12
CA PRO A 285 -10.26 17.74 -14.58
C PRO A 285 -9.39 19.00 -14.55
N SER A 286 -8.25 19.00 -13.84
CA SER A 286 -7.36 20.15 -13.76
C SER A 286 -6.41 20.19 -14.98
N ALA A 287 -6.62 21.11 -15.87
CA ALA A 287 -5.73 21.35 -17.01
C ALA A 287 -4.33 21.77 -16.53
N THR A 288 -4.26 22.61 -15.51
CA THR A 288 -3.00 23.10 -14.94
C THR A 288 -2.16 21.96 -14.37
N LEU A 289 -2.77 21.02 -13.63
CA LEU A 289 -2.10 19.82 -13.13
C LEU A 289 -1.63 18.91 -14.28
N ASN A 290 -2.47 18.71 -15.28
CA ASN A 290 -2.13 17.87 -16.43
C ASN A 290 -0.93 18.43 -17.21
N GLU A 291 -0.90 19.74 -17.47
CA GLU A 291 0.23 20.40 -18.13
C GLU A 291 1.54 20.29 -17.33
N ALA A 292 1.47 20.43 -15.99
CA ALA A 292 2.63 20.26 -15.12
C ALA A 292 3.19 18.83 -15.18
N ILE A 293 2.33 17.81 -15.11
CA ILE A 293 2.75 16.39 -15.18
C ILE A 293 3.28 16.04 -16.58
N ASP A 294 2.64 16.53 -17.64
CA ASP A 294 3.05 16.23 -19.00
C ASP A 294 4.39 16.90 -19.38
N SER A 295 4.86 17.87 -18.60
CA SER A 295 6.20 18.45 -18.80
C SER A 295 7.33 17.46 -18.52
N LEU A 296 7.11 16.43 -17.68
CA LEU A 296 8.08 15.36 -17.44
C LEU A 296 8.31 14.44 -18.64
N LYS A 297 7.39 14.39 -19.61
CA LYS A 297 7.47 13.50 -20.77
C LYS A 297 8.32 14.07 -21.92
N LYS A 298 8.85 15.26 -21.76
CA LYS A 298 9.67 15.95 -22.76
C LYS A 298 11.15 15.89 -22.41
#